data_6329b4bb982eff1b032787c988a2c374
#
_entry.id   6329b4bb982eff1b032787c988a2c374
#
_cell.length_a   1.000
_cell.length_b   1.000
_cell.length_c   1.000
_cell.angle_alpha   90.00
_cell.angle_beta   90.00
_cell.angle_gamma   90.00
#
_symmetry.space_group_name_H-M   'P 1'
#
loop_
_entity.id
_entity.type
_entity.pdbx_description
1 polymer ?
#
loop_
_entity_poly.entity_id
_entity_poly.type
_entity_poly.pdbx_seq_one_letter_code
_entity_poly.pdbx_strand_id
1 'polypeptide(L)'
;MRISLASLRHNAFVGCAGRLYAEGKILELLASVVALLDTGRRRENHGIPRSDREAVEQAKLILDSRLIDPPTYPELARMACLSESKLSRAFKQTYGVTIHAYVISCRLEWARTLIEIGKMSVAQAAATVGYANPSHFSQAFKERYGVSPSSI
;
A
#
# COMPACT_ATOMS: atom_id res chain seq x y z
N MET A 1 -13.08 15.44 -20.85
CA MET A 1 -12.63 14.67 -22.03
C MET A 1 -13.49 13.41 -22.12
N ARG A 2 -14.39 13.31 -23.08
CA ARG A 2 -15.24 12.12 -23.29
C ARG A 2 -14.39 11.08 -24.04
N ILE A 3 -14.05 9.99 -23.37
CA ILE A 3 -13.38 8.85 -24.00
C ILE A 3 -14.44 8.16 -24.87
N SER A 4 -14.31 8.28 -26.19
CA SER A 4 -15.27 7.70 -27.11
C SER A 4 -14.96 6.21 -27.30
N LEU A 5 -15.67 5.33 -26.59
CA LEU A 5 -15.67 3.89 -26.80
C LEU A 5 -16.04 3.51 -28.26
N ALA A 6 -16.57 4.45 -29.02
CA ALA A 6 -16.89 4.28 -30.45
C ALA A 6 -15.64 4.06 -31.31
N SER A 7 -14.46 4.55 -30.91
CA SER A 7 -13.21 4.39 -31.69
C SER A 7 -12.67 2.96 -31.69
N LEU A 8 -13.06 2.13 -30.71
CA LEU A 8 -12.69 0.70 -30.68
C LEU A 8 -13.49 -0.17 -31.67
N ARG A 9 -14.69 0.30 -32.06
CA ARG A 9 -15.57 -0.45 -33.00
C ARG A 9 -15.21 -0.23 -34.48
N HIS A 10 -14.42 0.79 -34.81
CA HIS A 10 -13.97 1.10 -36.17
C HIS A 10 -12.46 0.97 -36.30
N ASN A 11 -11.94 -0.23 -36.02
CA ASN A 11 -10.54 -0.51 -36.27
C ASN A 11 -10.34 -0.78 -37.77
N ALA A 12 -9.86 0.23 -38.48
CA ALA A 12 -9.54 0.11 -39.93
C ALA A 12 -8.21 -0.65 -40.20
N PHE A 13 -7.49 -1.02 -39.12
CA PHE A 13 -6.19 -1.71 -39.26
C PHE A 13 -6.35 -3.21 -39.08
N VAL A 14 -5.75 -3.99 -40.01
CA VAL A 14 -5.76 -5.45 -40.00
C VAL A 14 -4.34 -5.97 -39.74
N GLY A 15 -4.20 -7.13 -39.10
CA GLY A 15 -2.88 -7.74 -38.83
C GLY A 15 -2.14 -7.12 -37.62
N CYS A 16 -0.80 -7.02 -37.72
CA CYS A 16 0.05 -6.50 -36.65
C CYS A 16 -0.23 -5.03 -36.31
N ALA A 17 -0.59 -4.21 -37.28
CA ALA A 17 -0.97 -2.82 -37.06
C ALA A 17 -2.24 -2.69 -36.21
N GLY A 18 -3.22 -3.61 -36.43
CA GLY A 18 -4.43 -3.67 -35.61
C GLY A 18 -4.16 -4.06 -34.15
N ARG A 19 -3.23 -4.97 -33.89
CA ARG A 19 -2.79 -5.36 -32.55
C ARG A 19 -2.11 -4.19 -31.82
N LEU A 20 -1.14 -3.55 -32.47
CA LEU A 20 -0.44 -2.37 -31.91
C LEU A 20 -1.40 -1.24 -31.58
N TYR A 21 -2.39 -0.99 -32.43
CA TYR A 21 -3.42 0.01 -32.15
C TYR A 21 -4.27 -0.35 -30.93
N ALA A 22 -4.70 -1.62 -30.83
CA ALA A 22 -5.48 -2.09 -29.69
C ALA A 22 -4.68 -2.04 -28.39
N GLU A 23 -3.41 -2.45 -28.40
CA GLU A 23 -2.50 -2.35 -27.25
C GLU A 23 -2.30 -0.89 -26.83
N GLY A 24 -2.07 0.03 -27.77
CA GLY A 24 -1.97 1.46 -27.50
C GLY A 24 -3.24 2.02 -26.85
N LYS A 25 -4.42 1.61 -27.30
CA LYS A 25 -5.70 2.02 -26.71
C LYS A 25 -5.92 1.45 -25.30
N ILE A 26 -5.49 0.24 -25.05
CA ILE A 26 -5.53 -0.36 -23.71
C ILE A 26 -4.63 0.43 -22.75
N LEU A 27 -3.42 0.77 -23.16
CA LEU A 27 -2.49 1.57 -22.38
C LEU A 27 -3.04 2.99 -22.10
N GLU A 28 -3.67 3.62 -23.08
CA GLU A 28 -4.34 4.92 -22.90
C GLU A 28 -5.50 4.85 -21.91
N LEU A 29 -6.31 3.79 -21.95
CA LEU A 29 -7.38 3.55 -20.98
C LEU A 29 -6.83 3.29 -19.58
N LEU A 30 -5.80 2.46 -19.45
CA LEU A 30 -5.14 2.22 -18.17
C LEU A 30 -4.55 3.51 -17.58
N ALA A 31 -3.86 4.31 -18.38
CA ALA A 31 -3.33 5.60 -17.96
C ALA A 31 -4.45 6.55 -17.50
N SER A 32 -5.59 6.54 -18.18
CA SER A 32 -6.76 7.34 -17.82
C SER A 32 -7.39 6.87 -16.51
N VAL A 33 -7.47 5.57 -16.26
CA VAL A 33 -7.96 5.00 -14.99
C VAL A 33 -7.01 5.33 -13.86
N VAL A 34 -5.70 5.18 -14.05
CA VAL A 34 -4.68 5.57 -13.06
C VAL A 34 -4.78 7.07 -12.74
N ALA A 35 -4.92 7.93 -13.75
CA ALA A 35 -5.11 9.37 -13.56
C ALA A 35 -6.41 9.71 -12.80
N LEU A 36 -7.50 8.97 -13.01
CA LEU A 36 -8.76 9.13 -12.26
C LEU A 36 -8.60 8.69 -10.79
N LEU A 37 -7.89 7.61 -10.54
CA LEU A 37 -7.57 7.16 -9.18
C LEU A 37 -6.67 8.17 -8.44
N ASP A 38 -5.69 8.74 -9.13
CA ASP A 38 -4.83 9.80 -8.60
C ASP A 38 -5.59 11.10 -8.32
N THR A 39 -6.56 11.47 -9.16
CA THR A 39 -7.40 12.65 -8.90
C THR A 39 -8.37 12.44 -7.75
N GLY A 40 -8.85 11.22 -7.52
CA GLY A 40 -9.61 10.83 -6.31
C GLY A 40 -8.78 11.03 -5.04
N ARG A 41 -7.56 10.51 -5.03
CA ARG A 41 -6.60 10.70 -3.92
C ARG A 41 -6.23 12.18 -3.69
N ARG A 42 -6.13 12.99 -4.75
CA ARG A 42 -5.86 14.43 -4.64
C ARG A 42 -7.01 15.22 -4.01
N ARG A 43 -8.26 14.83 -4.20
CA ARG A 43 -9.43 15.54 -3.64
C ARG A 43 -9.60 15.33 -2.14
N GLU A 44 -9.22 14.17 -1.59
CA GLU A 44 -9.29 13.91 -0.15
C GLU A 44 -8.17 14.58 0.67
N ASN A 45 -7.10 15.09 0.01
CA ASN A 45 -5.91 15.61 0.66
C ASN A 45 -5.80 17.15 0.63
N HIS A 46 -6.90 17.90 0.62
CA HIS A 46 -6.91 19.36 0.53
C HIS A 46 -6.34 20.12 1.75
N GLY A 47 -5.70 19.42 2.71
CA GLY A 47 -5.12 20.04 3.91
C GLY A 47 -3.63 19.83 4.14
N ILE A 48 -2.93 19.02 3.31
CA ILE A 48 -1.50 18.72 3.53
C ILE A 48 -0.65 19.41 2.46
N PRO A 49 0.32 20.25 2.85
CA PRO A 49 1.30 20.84 1.92
C PRO A 49 2.00 19.75 1.10
N ARG A 50 2.38 20.06 -0.15
CA ARG A 50 3.05 19.10 -1.04
C ARG A 50 4.35 18.55 -0.44
N SER A 51 5.14 19.41 0.20
CA SER A 51 6.37 19.02 0.91
C SER A 51 6.10 17.98 2.01
N ASP A 52 5.01 18.14 2.75
CA ASP A 52 4.65 17.24 3.83
C ASP A 52 4.17 15.87 3.30
N ARG A 53 3.52 15.88 2.13
CA ARG A 53 3.11 14.64 1.46
C ARG A 53 4.33 13.85 0.98
N GLU A 54 5.28 14.51 0.33
CA GLU A 54 6.53 13.90 -0.10
C GLU A 54 7.31 13.32 1.10
N ALA A 55 7.34 14.04 2.21
CA ALA A 55 7.96 13.58 3.46
C ALA A 55 7.24 12.34 4.05
N VAL A 56 5.91 12.31 4.00
CA VAL A 56 5.11 11.16 4.47
C VAL A 56 5.28 9.94 3.55
N GLU A 57 5.41 10.14 2.24
CA GLU A 57 5.73 9.08 1.29
C GLU A 57 7.12 8.49 1.55
N GLN A 58 8.12 9.33 1.84
CA GLN A 58 9.45 8.88 2.26
C GLN A 58 9.40 8.10 3.58
N ALA A 59 8.64 8.58 4.57
CA ALA A 59 8.46 7.86 5.82
C ALA A 59 7.84 6.46 5.59
N LYS A 60 6.87 6.35 4.69
CA LYS A 60 6.27 5.06 4.32
C LYS A 60 7.30 4.12 3.68
N LEU A 61 8.11 4.60 2.73
CA LEU A 61 9.15 3.79 2.09
C LEU A 61 10.18 3.27 3.11
N ILE A 62 10.54 4.08 4.11
CA ILE A 62 11.43 3.68 5.19
C ILE A 62 10.79 2.56 6.02
N LEU A 63 9.51 2.68 6.38
CA LEU A 63 8.79 1.66 7.13
C LEU A 63 8.68 0.35 6.34
N ASP A 64 8.39 0.42 5.04
CA ASP A 64 8.30 -0.75 4.16
C ASP A 64 9.64 -1.49 4.05
N SER A 65 10.75 -0.75 4.00
CA SER A 65 12.10 -1.33 3.93
C SER A 65 12.60 -1.90 5.27
N ARG A 66 12.01 -1.47 6.40
CA ARG A 66 12.43 -1.85 7.76
C ARG A 66 11.25 -2.40 8.58
N LEU A 67 10.44 -3.25 7.99
CA LEU A 67 9.20 -3.70 8.59
C LEU A 67 9.41 -4.50 9.89
N ILE A 68 10.51 -5.25 10.01
CA ILE A 68 10.83 -6.07 11.20
C ILE A 68 11.41 -5.21 12.32
N ASP A 69 12.26 -4.26 11.96
CA ASP A 69 12.92 -3.33 12.92
C ASP A 69 12.70 -1.89 12.44
N PRO A 70 11.47 -1.37 12.59
CA PRO A 70 11.15 -0.03 12.17
C PRO A 70 11.85 1.00 13.06
N PRO A 71 12.27 2.14 12.49
CA PRO A 71 12.85 3.20 13.28
C PRO A 71 11.84 3.70 14.34
N THR A 72 12.36 4.17 15.44
CA THR A 72 11.55 4.85 16.47
C THR A 72 10.84 6.08 15.90
N TYR A 73 9.79 6.53 16.55
CA TYR A 73 9.03 7.71 16.09
C TYR A 73 9.91 8.95 15.91
N PRO A 74 10.80 9.30 16.88
CA PRO A 74 11.73 10.43 16.73
C PRO A 74 12.70 10.25 15.54
N GLU A 75 13.21 9.04 15.33
CA GLU A 75 14.10 8.75 14.20
C GLU A 75 13.39 8.89 12.87
N LEU A 76 12.19 8.31 12.74
CA LEU A 76 11.38 8.39 11.53
C LEU A 76 11.02 9.85 11.21
N ALA A 77 10.65 10.65 12.21
CA ALA A 77 10.34 12.06 12.05
C ALA A 77 11.57 12.86 11.57
N ARG A 78 12.74 12.59 12.14
CA ARG A 78 14.00 13.19 11.72
C ARG A 78 14.35 12.81 10.28
N MET A 79 14.21 11.53 9.91
CA MET A 79 14.49 11.04 8.55
C MET A 79 13.54 11.65 7.52
N ALA A 80 12.29 11.91 7.91
CA ALA A 80 11.27 12.57 7.07
C ALA A 80 11.32 14.10 7.13
N CYS A 81 12.28 14.70 7.87
CA CYS A 81 12.41 16.15 8.06
C CYS A 81 11.11 16.81 8.61
N LEU A 82 10.38 16.12 9.47
CA LEU A 82 9.16 16.59 10.12
C LEU A 82 9.28 16.49 11.65
N SER A 83 8.47 17.27 12.36
CA SER A 83 8.25 16.99 13.79
C SER A 83 7.37 15.74 13.95
N GLU A 84 7.50 15.02 15.07
CA GLU A 84 6.72 13.80 15.36
C GLU A 84 5.22 14.03 15.25
N SER A 85 4.72 15.12 15.82
CA SER A 85 3.29 15.48 15.80
C SER A 85 2.81 15.78 14.37
N LYS A 86 3.64 16.43 13.55
CA LYS A 86 3.34 16.75 12.17
C LYS A 86 3.34 15.48 11.32
N LEU A 87 4.35 14.62 11.48
CA LEU A 87 4.44 13.32 10.81
C LEU A 87 3.22 12.44 11.12
N SER A 88 2.89 12.28 12.40
CA SER A 88 1.76 11.45 12.84
C SER A 88 0.44 11.92 12.23
N ARG A 89 0.17 13.23 12.28
CA ARG A 89 -1.04 13.82 11.71
C ARG A 89 -1.08 13.68 10.19
N ALA A 90 -0.01 14.04 9.50
CA ALA A 90 0.07 13.98 8.05
C ALA A 90 -0.01 12.54 7.54
N PHE A 91 0.63 11.58 8.21
CA PHE A 91 0.55 10.16 7.87
C PHE A 91 -0.88 9.64 8.00
N LYS A 92 -1.55 9.94 9.13
CA LYS A 92 -2.96 9.54 9.32
C LYS A 92 -3.90 10.20 8.32
N GLN A 93 -3.67 11.46 7.95
CA GLN A 93 -4.46 12.14 6.92
C GLN A 93 -4.24 11.54 5.52
N THR A 94 -3.00 11.11 5.20
CA THR A 94 -2.65 10.56 3.89
C THR A 94 -3.12 9.11 3.72
N TYR A 95 -2.92 8.28 4.75
CA TYR A 95 -3.15 6.83 4.66
C TYR A 95 -4.37 6.33 5.46
N GLY A 96 -5.05 7.21 6.19
CA GLY A 96 -6.24 6.86 6.99
C GLY A 96 -5.95 6.13 8.30
N VAL A 97 -4.69 5.70 8.53
CA VAL A 97 -4.27 4.90 9.68
C VAL A 97 -3.06 5.52 10.37
N THR A 98 -2.83 5.17 11.64
CA THR A 98 -1.60 5.57 12.33
C THR A 98 -0.40 4.79 11.81
N ILE A 99 0.82 5.33 11.99
CA ILE A 99 2.07 4.66 11.62
C ILE A 99 2.17 3.27 12.27
N HIS A 100 1.84 3.16 13.56
CA HIS A 100 1.84 1.89 14.28
C HIS A 100 0.86 0.88 13.69
N ALA A 101 -0.39 1.28 13.43
CA ALA A 101 -1.39 0.42 12.80
C ALA A 101 -0.98 0.00 11.38
N TYR A 102 -0.31 0.89 10.64
CA TYR A 102 0.24 0.59 9.32
C TYR A 102 1.29 -0.53 9.40
N VAL A 103 2.29 -0.40 10.28
CA VAL A 103 3.35 -1.42 10.46
C VAL A 103 2.76 -2.77 10.88
N ILE A 104 1.84 -2.77 11.85
CA ILE A 104 1.15 -4.00 12.26
C ILE A 104 0.41 -4.64 11.08
N SER A 105 -0.33 -3.84 10.32
CA SER A 105 -1.04 -4.31 9.14
C SER A 105 -0.12 -5.01 8.13
N CYS A 106 1.00 -4.38 7.78
CA CYS A 106 1.95 -4.94 6.83
C CYS A 106 2.61 -6.22 7.35
N ARG A 107 2.94 -6.28 8.64
CA ARG A 107 3.49 -7.49 9.30
C ARG A 107 2.50 -8.67 9.24
N LEU A 108 1.24 -8.42 9.56
CA LEU A 108 0.20 -9.45 9.53
C LEU A 108 -0.08 -9.95 8.10
N GLU A 109 -0.06 -9.06 7.11
CA GLU A 109 -0.24 -9.42 5.71
C GLU A 109 0.91 -10.27 5.20
N TRP A 110 2.14 -9.90 5.53
CA TRP A 110 3.32 -10.71 5.19
C TRP A 110 3.28 -12.08 5.88
N ALA A 111 2.98 -12.14 7.19
CA ALA A 111 2.81 -13.40 7.91
C ALA A 111 1.74 -14.31 7.30
N ARG A 112 0.59 -13.74 6.93
CA ARG A 112 -0.47 -14.45 6.22
C ARG A 112 0.04 -15.09 4.94
N THR A 113 0.74 -14.35 4.11
CA THR A 113 1.34 -14.86 2.88
C THR A 113 2.29 -16.04 3.15
N LEU A 114 3.16 -15.93 4.19
CA LEU A 114 4.11 -16.99 4.56
C LEU A 114 3.41 -18.27 5.00
N ILE A 115 2.27 -18.17 5.69
CA ILE A 115 1.48 -19.31 6.13
C ILE A 115 0.73 -19.93 4.94
N GLU A 116 0.02 -19.13 4.15
CA GLU A 116 -0.80 -19.59 3.00
C GLU A 116 0.03 -20.35 1.95
N ILE A 117 1.27 -19.92 1.69
CA ILE A 117 2.16 -20.64 0.77
C ILE A 117 2.81 -21.87 1.39
N GLY A 118 2.46 -22.22 2.65
CA GLY A 118 2.90 -23.41 3.35
C GLY A 118 4.40 -23.46 3.67
N LYS A 119 5.11 -22.34 3.58
CA LYS A 119 6.57 -22.29 3.84
C LYS A 119 6.93 -22.22 5.30
N MET A 120 6.01 -21.80 6.17
CA MET A 120 6.28 -21.58 7.59
C MET A 120 5.10 -22.00 8.45
N SER A 121 5.40 -22.54 9.65
CA SER A 121 4.39 -22.68 10.69
C SER A 121 3.96 -21.31 11.22
N VAL A 122 2.81 -21.26 11.88
CA VAL A 122 2.29 -20.01 12.50
C VAL A 122 3.32 -19.35 13.43
N ALA A 123 4.00 -20.17 14.26
CA ALA A 123 5.03 -19.67 15.18
C ALA A 123 6.25 -19.11 14.45
N GLN A 124 6.68 -19.77 13.38
CA GLN A 124 7.79 -19.27 12.54
C GLN A 124 7.41 -17.99 11.82
N ALA A 125 6.21 -17.93 11.23
CA ALA A 125 5.73 -16.73 10.56
C ALA A 125 5.64 -15.54 11.53
N ALA A 126 5.08 -15.74 12.74
CA ALA A 126 5.02 -14.71 13.78
C ALA A 126 6.40 -14.17 14.14
N ALA A 127 7.38 -15.05 14.39
CA ALA A 127 8.75 -14.66 14.70
C ALA A 127 9.41 -13.91 13.53
N THR A 128 9.21 -14.37 12.30
CA THR A 128 9.78 -13.76 11.08
C THR A 128 9.29 -12.32 10.87
N VAL A 129 8.03 -12.04 11.21
CA VAL A 129 7.48 -10.68 11.09
C VAL A 129 7.66 -9.82 12.34
N GLY A 130 8.48 -10.28 13.31
CA GLY A 130 8.89 -9.50 14.47
C GLY A 130 7.94 -9.52 15.65
N TYR A 131 7.10 -10.57 15.78
CA TYR A 131 6.32 -10.80 17.01
C TYR A 131 7.10 -11.69 17.97
N ALA A 132 7.50 -11.13 19.11
CA ALA A 132 8.15 -11.89 20.18
C ALA A 132 7.19 -12.88 20.88
N ASN A 133 5.88 -12.59 20.89
CA ASN A 133 4.85 -13.40 21.53
C ASN A 133 3.84 -13.92 20.50
N PRO A 134 3.79 -15.25 20.26
CA PRO A 134 2.83 -15.85 19.33
C PRO A 134 1.36 -15.65 19.71
N SER A 135 1.04 -15.49 21.00
CA SER A 135 -0.34 -15.24 21.44
C SER A 135 -0.81 -13.84 21.02
N HIS A 136 0.04 -12.83 21.15
CA HIS A 136 -0.24 -11.48 20.67
C HIS A 136 -0.39 -11.44 19.15
N PHE A 137 0.44 -12.20 18.43
CA PHE A 137 0.30 -12.37 16.99
C PHE A 137 -1.07 -12.98 16.62
N SER A 138 -1.43 -14.10 17.25
CA SER A 138 -2.67 -14.80 16.95
C SER A 138 -3.90 -13.94 17.24
N GLN A 139 -3.87 -13.15 18.32
CA GLN A 139 -4.93 -12.20 18.65
C GLN A 139 -5.03 -11.09 17.57
N ALA A 140 -3.94 -10.42 17.27
CA ALA A 140 -3.91 -9.36 16.26
C ALA A 140 -4.32 -9.86 14.87
N PHE A 141 -3.93 -11.10 14.53
CA PHE A 141 -4.32 -11.75 13.28
C PHE A 141 -5.82 -12.00 13.22
N LYS A 142 -6.40 -12.56 14.30
CA LYS A 142 -7.83 -12.81 14.40
C LYS A 142 -8.65 -11.53 14.38
N GLU A 143 -8.19 -10.48 15.06
CA GLU A 143 -8.84 -9.15 15.03
C GLU A 143 -8.88 -8.57 13.61
N ARG A 144 -7.82 -8.77 12.82
CA ARG A 144 -7.73 -8.25 11.46
C ARG A 144 -8.48 -9.06 10.43
N TYR A 145 -8.41 -10.39 10.49
CA TYR A 145 -8.92 -11.29 9.45
C TYR A 145 -10.16 -12.07 9.85
N GLY A 146 -10.60 -11.99 11.12
CA GLY A 146 -11.75 -12.71 11.63
C GLY A 146 -11.53 -14.20 11.88
N VAL A 147 -10.36 -14.74 11.47
CA VAL A 147 -10.01 -16.16 11.57
C VAL A 147 -8.66 -16.35 12.27
N SER A 148 -8.47 -17.53 12.85
CA SER A 148 -7.19 -17.90 13.46
C SER A 148 -6.11 -18.10 12.39
N PRO A 149 -4.82 -17.75 12.66
CA PRO A 149 -3.74 -18.04 11.72
C PRO A 149 -3.50 -19.53 11.48
N SER A 150 -4.01 -20.40 12.36
CA SER A 150 -3.94 -21.87 12.19
C SER A 150 -5.03 -22.43 11.29
N SER A 151 -6.00 -21.62 10.86
CA SER A 151 -7.13 -22.05 10.03
C SER A 151 -7.00 -21.66 8.56
N ILE A 152 -5.84 -21.13 8.17
CA ILE A 152 -5.52 -20.76 6.80
C ILE A 152 -4.37 -21.59 6.24
#